data_2a845797f6ab36d62ab6e270f5c6d8b4
#
_entry.id   2a845797f6ab36d62ab6e270f5c6d8b4
#
_cell.length_a   1.000
_cell.length_b   1.000
_cell.length_c   1.000
_cell.angle_alpha   90.00
_cell.angle_beta   90.00
_cell.angle_gamma   90.00
#
_symmetry.space_group_name_H-M   'P 1'
#
loop_
_entity.id
_entity.type
_entity.pdbx_description
1 polymer ?
#
loop_
_entity_poly.entity_id
_entity_poly.type
_entity_poly.pdbx_seq_one_letter_code
_entity_poly.pdbx_strand_id
1 'polypeptide(L)'
;SSAASDVYKRQTLKYMVDVSAQNNAYKLVYEVRDNTTDIIQEQVFDVTVMSPFGSGLIVCDTKDEMTSDVSLIMAYNFTDSYHKEQDTVMRNLFSSVNGRKINGVATAVRSTTYQVNRSLTIGTDHTLDRVDPFNYSYIDGNGDMFVIDPGQYNVTTIGYDPQIGAELLAITGKIYPRSMQQDNKVYSYYLQTSDMSDYYMGIFYRPAWENGIGFDEKNGRLLEFDSDDQLKVFNSAKLPADAPFDQTKLQGFT
;
A
#
# COMPACT_ATOMS: atom_id res chain seq x y z
N SER A 1 71.92 -4.43 -6.12
CA SER A 1 70.69 -3.68 -5.91
C SER A 1 69.54 -4.39 -6.62
N SER A 2 68.82 -5.16 -5.88
CA SER A 2 67.61 -5.81 -6.36
C SER A 2 66.47 -4.81 -6.27
N ALA A 3 66.03 -4.32 -7.41
CA ALA A 3 64.73 -3.61 -7.47
C ALA A 3 63.64 -4.62 -7.18
N ALA A 4 63.11 -4.56 -6.00
CA ALA A 4 61.89 -5.27 -5.69
C ALA A 4 60.81 -4.76 -6.65
N SER A 5 60.37 -5.61 -7.55
CA SER A 5 59.23 -5.40 -8.40
C SER A 5 58.02 -5.33 -7.48
N ASP A 6 57.55 -4.14 -7.23
CA ASP A 6 56.32 -3.89 -6.48
C ASP A 6 55.15 -4.28 -7.37
N VAL A 7 54.78 -5.53 -7.31
CA VAL A 7 53.61 -6.06 -7.99
C VAL A 7 52.41 -5.62 -7.17
N TYR A 8 51.86 -4.44 -7.50
CA TYR A 8 50.59 -4.02 -6.99
C TYR A 8 49.50 -4.99 -7.46
N LYS A 9 49.19 -5.95 -6.62
CA LYS A 9 48.03 -6.80 -6.81
C LYS A 9 46.80 -5.96 -6.51
N ARG A 10 46.21 -5.36 -7.54
CA ARG A 10 44.89 -4.76 -7.43
C ARG A 10 43.89 -5.88 -7.17
N GLN A 11 43.46 -6.01 -5.94
CA GLN A 11 42.34 -6.90 -5.58
C GLN A 11 41.06 -6.13 -5.65
N THR A 12 40.08 -6.67 -6.36
CA THR A 12 38.72 -6.15 -6.33
C THR A 12 38.02 -6.74 -5.11
N LEU A 13 37.71 -5.90 -4.12
CA LEU A 13 36.84 -6.29 -3.02
C LEU A 13 35.42 -6.35 -3.51
N LYS A 14 34.78 -7.50 -3.32
CA LYS A 14 33.35 -7.68 -3.59
C LYS A 14 32.65 -7.92 -2.27
N TYR A 15 31.66 -7.11 -1.99
CA TYR A 15 30.79 -7.29 -0.84
C TYR A 15 29.36 -7.44 -1.31
N MET A 16 28.67 -8.46 -0.84
CA MET A 16 27.23 -8.62 -1.08
C MET A 16 26.48 -7.79 -0.06
N VAL A 17 25.79 -6.78 -0.53
CA VAL A 17 25.00 -5.90 0.32
C VAL A 17 23.76 -6.65 0.78
N ASP A 18 23.67 -6.93 2.09
CA ASP A 18 22.54 -7.57 2.75
C ASP A 18 21.90 -6.58 3.74
N VAL A 19 21.45 -5.46 3.19
CA VAL A 19 20.75 -4.42 3.97
C VAL A 19 19.52 -3.96 3.20
N SER A 20 18.47 -3.63 3.93
CA SER A 20 17.23 -3.17 3.36
C SER A 20 17.38 -1.83 2.65
N ALA A 21 16.63 -1.62 1.57
CA ALA A 21 16.51 -0.32 0.95
C ALA A 21 15.90 0.68 1.95
N GLN A 22 16.55 1.82 2.14
CA GLN A 22 16.11 2.89 3.04
C GLN A 22 16.29 4.25 2.36
N ASN A 23 15.52 5.23 2.82
CA ASN A 23 15.68 6.61 2.34
C ASN A 23 16.97 7.29 2.84
N ASN A 24 17.66 6.71 3.82
CA ASN A 24 18.90 7.22 4.38
C ASN A 24 20.10 6.48 3.79
N ALA A 25 21.21 7.20 3.60
CA ALA A 25 22.46 6.59 3.17
C ALA A 25 23.05 5.73 4.29
N TYR A 26 23.54 4.56 3.92
CA TYR A 26 24.40 3.74 4.76
C TYR A 26 25.83 4.27 4.71
N LYS A 27 26.59 4.05 5.77
CA LYS A 27 28.03 4.33 5.80
C LYS A 27 28.78 3.03 5.51
N LEU A 28 29.48 2.98 4.36
CA LEU A 28 30.45 1.94 4.09
C LEU A 28 31.79 2.42 4.62
N VAL A 29 32.30 1.77 5.66
CA VAL A 29 33.59 2.07 6.24
C VAL A 29 34.61 1.05 5.71
N TYR A 30 35.62 1.54 5.01
CA TYR A 30 36.74 0.74 4.58
C TYR A 30 37.91 1.01 5.53
N GLU A 31 38.32 -0.02 6.28
CA GLU A 31 39.40 0.04 7.26
C GLU A 31 40.59 -0.73 6.75
N VAL A 32 41.78 -0.11 6.82
CA VAL A 32 43.05 -0.73 6.54
C VAL A 32 43.92 -0.65 7.79
N ARG A 33 44.34 -1.81 8.27
CA ARG A 33 45.20 -1.93 9.44
C ARG A 33 46.60 -2.35 8.99
N ASP A 34 47.61 -1.60 9.39
CA ASP A 34 49.00 -2.00 9.25
C ASP A 34 49.35 -3.00 10.37
N ASN A 35 49.62 -4.25 9.99
CA ASN A 35 49.94 -5.33 10.94
C ASN A 35 51.25 -5.14 11.69
N THR A 36 52.11 -4.22 11.26
CA THR A 36 53.40 -3.96 11.89
C THR A 36 53.33 -2.86 12.93
N THR A 37 52.61 -1.81 12.63
CA THR A 37 52.50 -0.59 13.45
C THR A 37 51.19 -0.46 14.19
N ASP A 38 50.24 -1.32 13.89
CA ASP A 38 48.86 -1.31 14.43
C ASP A 38 48.07 -0.01 14.08
N ILE A 39 48.60 0.75 13.11
CA ILE A 39 47.92 1.97 12.65
C ILE A 39 46.75 1.59 11.77
N ILE A 40 45.59 2.20 12.07
CA ILE A 40 44.35 2.04 11.32
C ILE A 40 44.08 3.30 10.49
N GLN A 41 43.78 3.12 9.23
CA GLN A 41 43.25 4.16 8.35
C GLN A 41 41.85 3.78 7.89
N GLU A 42 40.92 4.72 8.00
CA GLU A 42 39.55 4.53 7.60
C GLU A 42 39.19 5.45 6.43
N GLN A 43 38.43 4.91 5.49
CA GLN A 43 37.77 5.67 4.44
C GLN A 43 36.25 5.39 4.50
N VAL A 44 35.47 6.45 4.63
CA VAL A 44 34.01 6.35 4.74
C VAL A 44 33.37 6.78 3.42
N PHE A 45 32.44 5.97 2.95
CA PHE A 45 31.62 6.25 1.77
C PHE A 45 30.15 6.26 2.14
N ASP A 46 29.41 7.19 1.55
CA ASP A 46 27.94 7.17 1.60
C ASP A 46 27.43 6.23 0.51
N VAL A 47 26.61 5.25 0.90
CA VAL A 47 26.03 4.27 -0.02
C VAL A 47 24.52 4.29 0.14
N THR A 48 23.80 4.60 -0.93
CA THR A 48 22.34 4.51 -0.95
C THR A 48 21.95 3.16 -1.57
N VAL A 49 21.24 2.36 -0.79
CA VAL A 49 20.64 1.12 -1.27
C VAL A 49 19.21 1.43 -1.69
N MET A 50 18.96 1.38 -2.98
CA MET A 50 17.66 1.65 -3.55
C MET A 50 16.90 0.35 -3.79
N SER A 51 15.59 0.35 -3.56
CA SER A 51 14.75 -0.75 -4.00
C SER A 51 14.82 -0.88 -5.53
N PRO A 52 14.91 -2.09 -6.08
CA PRO A 52 14.77 -2.28 -7.53
C PRO A 52 13.36 -1.91 -8.02
N PHE A 53 12.41 -1.82 -7.10
CA PHE A 53 11.04 -1.41 -7.35
C PHE A 53 10.94 0.11 -7.12
N GLY A 54 11.06 0.87 -8.19
CA GLY A 54 10.88 2.33 -8.16
C GLY A 54 9.41 2.71 -7.92
N SER A 55 9.14 4.01 -7.86
CA SER A 55 7.77 4.53 -7.91
C SER A 55 7.14 4.17 -9.26
N GLY A 56 5.84 3.91 -9.27
CA GLY A 56 5.13 3.58 -10.49
C GLY A 56 3.65 3.27 -10.26
N LEU A 57 2.99 2.84 -11.30
CA LEU A 57 1.61 2.38 -11.24
C LEU A 57 1.57 0.91 -10.83
N ILE A 58 0.90 0.62 -9.73
CA ILE A 58 0.65 -0.75 -9.28
C ILE A 58 -0.65 -1.23 -9.91
N VAL A 59 -0.59 -2.41 -10.51
CA VAL A 59 -1.72 -3.08 -11.14
C VAL A 59 -1.83 -4.48 -10.55
N CYS A 60 -3.03 -4.85 -10.11
CA CYS A 60 -3.34 -6.23 -9.79
C CYS A 60 -4.13 -6.85 -10.94
N ASP A 61 -3.71 -7.99 -11.40
CA ASP A 61 -4.33 -8.69 -12.51
C ASP A 61 -4.54 -10.19 -12.21
N THR A 62 -5.54 -10.76 -12.85
CA THR A 62 -5.82 -12.19 -12.83
C THR A 62 -5.72 -12.76 -14.24
N LYS A 63 -5.24 -14.00 -14.36
CA LYS A 63 -5.17 -14.74 -15.62
C LYS A 63 -6.05 -15.99 -15.62
N ASP A 64 -6.46 -16.43 -14.47
CA ASP A 64 -7.17 -17.71 -14.26
C ASP A 64 -8.54 -17.50 -13.58
N GLU A 65 -8.94 -16.25 -13.33
CA GLU A 65 -10.17 -15.87 -12.62
C GLU A 65 -10.32 -16.49 -11.22
N MET A 66 -9.23 -17.02 -10.67
CA MET A 66 -9.18 -17.62 -9.34
C MET A 66 -8.09 -17.04 -8.47
N THR A 67 -7.01 -16.55 -9.10
CA THR A 67 -5.87 -15.99 -8.40
C THR A 67 -5.42 -14.67 -9.03
N SER A 68 -4.83 -13.82 -8.23
CA SER A 68 -4.29 -12.54 -8.68
C SER A 68 -2.80 -12.41 -8.39
N ASP A 69 -2.16 -11.49 -9.07
CA ASP A 69 -0.78 -11.11 -8.85
C ASP A 69 -0.60 -9.61 -8.99
N VAL A 70 0.55 -9.10 -8.57
CA VAL A 70 0.89 -7.69 -8.61
C VAL A 70 1.89 -7.42 -9.72
N SER A 71 1.65 -6.37 -10.48
CA SER A 71 2.56 -5.84 -11.49
C SER A 71 2.88 -4.37 -11.19
N LEU A 72 4.12 -3.94 -11.45
CA LEU A 72 4.55 -2.56 -11.35
C LEU A 72 4.89 -2.04 -12.74
N ILE A 73 4.30 -0.93 -13.13
CA ILE A 73 4.57 -0.23 -14.38
C ILE A 73 5.30 1.07 -14.06
N MET A 74 6.52 1.20 -14.58
CA MET A 74 7.32 2.41 -14.48
C MET A 74 7.45 3.04 -15.86
N ALA A 75 7.04 4.30 -15.98
CA ALA A 75 7.09 5.04 -17.23
C ALA A 75 7.50 6.49 -16.98
N TYR A 76 8.17 7.09 -17.94
CA TYR A 76 8.65 8.48 -17.85
C TYR A 76 7.54 9.48 -17.46
N ASN A 77 6.32 9.25 -17.93
CA ASN A 77 5.21 10.18 -17.76
C ASN A 77 4.62 10.22 -16.34
N PHE A 78 4.85 9.20 -15.51
CA PHE A 78 4.23 9.12 -14.18
C PHE A 78 5.13 8.54 -13.08
N THR A 79 6.39 8.21 -13.41
CA THR A 79 7.35 7.72 -12.42
C THR A 79 8.46 8.75 -12.23
N ASP A 80 8.49 9.38 -11.08
CA ASP A 80 9.55 10.31 -10.72
C ASP A 80 10.92 9.60 -10.81
N SER A 81 11.91 10.31 -11.36
CA SER A 81 13.27 9.80 -11.52
C SER A 81 13.43 8.60 -12.48
N TYR A 82 12.41 8.28 -13.27
CA TYR A 82 12.51 7.26 -14.30
C TYR A 82 13.04 7.85 -15.61
N HIS A 83 14.27 7.51 -15.98
CA HIS A 83 14.98 8.12 -17.13
C HIS A 83 15.25 7.14 -18.26
N LYS A 84 14.61 5.97 -18.27
CA LYS A 84 14.76 5.02 -19.36
C LYS A 84 13.88 5.44 -20.54
N GLU A 85 14.38 5.22 -21.75
CA GLU A 85 13.64 5.53 -22.99
C GLU A 85 12.41 4.65 -23.19
N GLN A 86 12.37 3.47 -22.57
CA GLN A 86 11.27 2.52 -22.66
C GLN A 86 10.67 2.25 -21.30
N ASP A 87 9.35 2.15 -21.27
CA ASP A 87 8.61 1.75 -20.09
C ASP A 87 9.06 0.37 -19.60
N THR A 88 9.09 0.20 -18.29
CA THR A 88 9.43 -1.07 -17.66
C THR A 88 8.19 -1.64 -16.98
N VAL A 89 7.84 -2.87 -17.29
CA VAL A 89 6.76 -3.61 -16.63
C VAL A 89 7.37 -4.79 -15.88
N MET A 90 7.28 -4.76 -14.56
CA MET A 90 7.67 -5.86 -13.69
C MET A 90 6.41 -6.63 -13.29
N ARG A 91 6.35 -7.91 -13.68
CA ARG A 91 5.16 -8.77 -13.50
C ARG A 91 5.37 -9.79 -12.41
N ASN A 92 4.26 -10.28 -11.86
CA ASN A 92 4.22 -11.36 -10.89
C ASN A 92 5.07 -11.05 -9.64
N LEU A 93 5.06 -9.80 -9.18
CA LEU A 93 5.89 -9.35 -8.07
C LEU A 93 5.54 -10.05 -6.76
N PHE A 94 4.23 -10.17 -6.46
CA PHE A 94 3.81 -10.84 -5.25
C PHE A 94 4.21 -12.33 -5.26
N SER A 95 3.91 -13.06 -6.33
CA SER A 95 4.22 -14.49 -6.39
C SER A 95 5.71 -14.78 -6.46
N SER A 96 6.49 -13.92 -7.13
CA SER A 96 7.95 -14.11 -7.22
C SER A 96 8.65 -13.95 -5.86
N VAL A 97 8.13 -13.09 -5.00
CA VAL A 97 8.69 -12.85 -3.67
C VAL A 97 8.16 -13.85 -2.63
N ASN A 98 6.86 -14.16 -2.69
CA ASN A 98 6.19 -14.93 -1.62
C ASN A 98 5.99 -16.42 -1.96
N GLY A 99 6.35 -16.87 -3.16
CA GLY A 99 6.22 -18.26 -3.61
C GLY A 99 4.77 -18.73 -3.79
N ARG A 100 3.80 -17.81 -3.72
CA ARG A 100 2.36 -18.05 -3.93
C ARG A 100 1.70 -16.87 -4.62
N LYS A 101 0.60 -17.08 -5.30
CA LYS A 101 -0.29 -16.03 -5.77
C LYS A 101 -1.26 -15.60 -4.66
N ILE A 102 -1.92 -14.46 -4.86
CA ILE A 102 -3.02 -13.98 -4.03
C ILE A 102 -4.27 -14.78 -4.41
N ASN A 103 -5.00 -15.29 -3.42
CA ASN A 103 -6.23 -16.05 -3.66
C ASN A 103 -7.38 -15.10 -3.99
N GLY A 104 -8.15 -15.42 -5.03
CA GLY A 104 -9.28 -14.63 -5.50
C GLY A 104 -8.93 -13.62 -6.61
N VAL A 105 -9.95 -13.02 -7.16
CA VAL A 105 -9.87 -11.96 -8.16
C VAL A 105 -9.68 -10.61 -7.47
N ALA A 106 -8.61 -9.90 -7.81
CA ALA A 106 -8.35 -8.58 -7.22
C ALA A 106 -9.46 -7.58 -7.56
N THR A 107 -10.00 -6.97 -6.54
CA THR A 107 -11.09 -5.99 -6.62
C THR A 107 -10.63 -4.61 -6.20
N ALA A 108 -9.63 -4.52 -5.31
CA ALA A 108 -9.09 -3.26 -4.84
C ALA A 108 -7.61 -3.38 -4.51
N VAL A 109 -6.87 -2.32 -4.80
CA VAL A 109 -5.46 -2.18 -4.40
C VAL A 109 -5.21 -0.75 -3.95
N ARG A 110 -4.51 -0.59 -2.82
CA ARG A 110 -4.19 0.73 -2.29
C ARG A 110 -2.81 0.77 -1.67
N SER A 111 -1.98 1.69 -2.15
CA SER A 111 -0.75 2.07 -1.46
C SER A 111 -1.07 3.20 -0.50
N THR A 112 -0.70 3.05 0.76
CA THR A 112 -0.91 4.03 1.82
C THR A 112 0.42 4.44 2.44
N THR A 113 0.56 5.72 2.73
CA THR A 113 1.76 6.28 3.36
C THR A 113 1.35 7.33 4.36
N TYR A 114 1.69 7.11 5.62
CA TYR A 114 1.54 8.10 6.67
C TYR A 114 2.84 8.18 7.48
N GLN A 115 3.51 9.33 7.41
CA GLN A 115 4.84 9.51 7.99
C GLN A 115 5.84 8.44 7.50
N VAL A 116 6.32 7.58 8.39
CA VAL A 116 7.23 6.47 8.07
C VAL A 116 6.50 5.16 7.77
N ASN A 117 5.21 5.09 8.12
CA ASN A 117 4.40 3.88 7.94
C ASN A 117 3.91 3.79 6.49
N ARG A 118 4.24 2.70 5.84
CA ARG A 118 3.83 2.42 4.47
C ARG A 118 3.28 1.02 4.36
N SER A 119 2.24 0.85 3.57
CA SER A 119 1.70 -0.47 3.25
C SER A 119 1.07 -0.47 1.87
N LEU A 120 1.06 -1.63 1.26
CA LEU A 120 0.27 -1.92 0.07
C LEU A 120 -0.78 -2.96 0.47
N THR A 121 -2.03 -2.54 0.48
CA THR A 121 -3.17 -3.40 0.81
C THR A 121 -3.82 -3.86 -0.48
N ILE A 122 -4.04 -5.17 -0.62
CA ILE A 122 -4.61 -5.82 -1.79
C ILE A 122 -5.84 -6.59 -1.34
N GLY A 123 -6.99 -6.20 -1.87
CA GLY A 123 -8.25 -6.86 -1.63
C GLY A 123 -8.69 -7.67 -2.84
N THR A 124 -9.24 -8.84 -2.59
CA THR A 124 -9.88 -9.69 -3.59
C THR A 124 -11.33 -9.99 -3.18
N ASP A 125 -12.03 -10.74 -4.00
CA ASP A 125 -13.33 -11.30 -3.66
C ASP A 125 -13.27 -12.41 -2.58
N HIS A 126 -12.04 -12.84 -2.16
CA HIS A 126 -11.83 -13.94 -1.21
C HIS A 126 -10.85 -13.64 -0.09
N THR A 127 -9.90 -12.73 -0.31
CA THR A 127 -8.83 -12.45 0.67
C THR A 127 -8.50 -10.97 0.75
N LEU A 128 -7.84 -10.63 1.85
CA LEU A 128 -7.16 -9.36 2.06
C LEU A 128 -5.71 -9.66 2.41
N ASP A 129 -4.78 -9.11 1.65
CA ASP A 129 -3.33 -9.26 1.88
C ASP A 129 -2.69 -7.89 2.03
N ARG A 130 -1.76 -7.75 2.99
CA ARG A 130 -0.92 -6.58 3.14
C ARG A 130 0.54 -6.95 2.90
N VAL A 131 1.20 -6.14 2.09
CA VAL A 131 2.59 -6.35 1.70
C VAL A 131 3.43 -5.09 1.91
N ASP A 132 4.71 -5.29 2.05
CA ASP A 132 5.69 -4.21 2.06
C ASP A 132 5.78 -3.59 0.65
N PRO A 133 5.54 -2.29 0.48
CA PRO A 133 5.55 -1.65 -0.83
C PRO A 133 6.95 -1.54 -1.47
N PHE A 134 8.03 -1.79 -0.71
CA PHE A 134 9.40 -1.71 -1.20
C PHE A 134 9.92 -3.01 -1.81
N ASN A 135 9.42 -4.15 -1.32
CA ASN A 135 9.93 -5.44 -1.74
C ASN A 135 8.83 -6.47 -2.02
N TYR A 136 7.55 -6.11 -1.84
CA TYR A 136 6.37 -6.94 -2.05
C TYR A 136 6.30 -8.19 -1.16
N SER A 137 7.08 -8.25 -0.09
CA SER A 137 6.96 -9.33 0.89
C SER A 137 5.64 -9.24 1.65
N TYR A 138 5.02 -10.40 1.87
CA TYR A 138 3.82 -10.53 2.67
C TYR A 138 4.07 -10.12 4.13
N ILE A 139 3.21 -9.31 4.68
CA ILE A 139 3.26 -8.86 6.07
C ILE A 139 2.23 -9.64 6.89
N ASP A 140 0.97 -9.50 6.55
CA ASP A 140 -0.17 -10.13 7.18
C ASP A 140 -1.39 -10.12 6.25
N GLY A 141 -2.48 -10.73 6.67
CA GLY A 141 -3.71 -10.75 5.87
C GLY A 141 -4.89 -11.36 6.63
N ASN A 142 -6.04 -11.27 6.00
CA ASN A 142 -7.29 -11.83 6.51
C ASN A 142 -7.55 -11.46 7.99
N GLY A 143 -7.91 -12.41 8.82
CA GLY A 143 -8.27 -12.19 10.22
C GLY A 143 -7.21 -11.49 11.05
N ASP A 144 -5.93 -11.67 10.73
CA ASP A 144 -4.81 -11.03 11.44
C ASP A 144 -4.80 -9.50 11.29
N MET A 145 -5.55 -8.98 10.30
CA MET A 145 -5.68 -7.55 10.05
C MET A 145 -6.85 -6.90 10.82
N PHE A 146 -7.57 -7.61 11.68
CA PHE A 146 -8.78 -7.10 12.33
C PHE A 146 -8.76 -7.30 13.85
N VAL A 147 -9.39 -6.37 14.58
CA VAL A 147 -9.67 -6.56 16.02
C VAL A 147 -10.67 -7.71 16.20
N ILE A 148 -11.68 -7.78 15.32
CA ILE A 148 -12.60 -8.91 15.22
C ILE A 148 -12.64 -9.34 13.77
N ASP A 149 -12.28 -10.59 13.51
CA ASP A 149 -12.28 -11.20 12.20
C ASP A 149 -13.68 -11.19 11.58
N PRO A 150 -13.88 -10.56 10.41
CA PRO A 150 -15.17 -10.57 9.71
C PRO A 150 -15.53 -11.97 9.15
N GLY A 151 -14.58 -12.89 9.04
CA GLY A 151 -14.77 -14.27 8.56
C GLY A 151 -15.00 -14.41 7.04
N GLN A 152 -15.30 -13.33 6.34
CA GLN A 152 -15.43 -13.26 4.88
C GLN A 152 -14.76 -11.99 4.36
N TYR A 153 -14.07 -12.09 3.24
CA TYR A 153 -13.18 -11.03 2.75
C TYR A 153 -13.52 -10.59 1.32
N ASN A 154 -14.78 -10.50 0.98
CA ASN A 154 -15.18 -9.88 -0.27
C ASN A 154 -14.96 -8.36 -0.19
N VAL A 155 -13.75 -7.95 -0.60
CA VAL A 155 -13.31 -6.56 -0.58
C VAL A 155 -13.87 -5.83 -1.80
N THR A 156 -14.51 -4.69 -1.62
CA THR A 156 -15.03 -3.89 -2.72
C THR A 156 -14.29 -2.59 -2.92
N THR A 157 -13.83 -1.95 -1.85
CA THR A 157 -13.16 -0.65 -1.92
C THR A 157 -12.16 -0.49 -0.78
N ILE A 158 -11.03 0.15 -1.09
CA ILE A 158 -10.05 0.61 -0.11
C ILE A 158 -9.88 2.12 -0.27
N GLY A 159 -10.33 2.89 0.72
CA GLY A 159 -10.15 4.33 0.80
C GLY A 159 -8.99 4.70 1.71
N TYR A 160 -8.38 5.84 1.47
CA TYR A 160 -7.30 6.36 2.31
C TYR A 160 -7.35 7.88 2.38
N ASP A 161 -7.33 8.38 3.60
CA ASP A 161 -7.17 9.80 3.90
C ASP A 161 -5.73 10.07 4.37
N PRO A 162 -4.87 10.69 3.53
CA PRO A 162 -3.47 10.93 3.87
C PRO A 162 -3.29 12.00 4.96
N GLN A 163 -4.29 12.81 5.23
CA GLN A 163 -4.23 13.91 6.17
C GLN A 163 -4.24 13.43 7.61
N ILE A 164 -5.14 12.52 7.88
CA ILE A 164 -5.32 11.93 9.21
C ILE A 164 -4.70 10.53 9.31
N GLY A 165 -4.14 10.01 8.20
CA GLY A 165 -3.59 8.66 8.17
C GLY A 165 -4.65 7.60 8.46
N ALA A 166 -5.85 7.76 7.91
CA ALA A 166 -6.94 6.80 8.06
C ALA A 166 -7.13 5.99 6.78
N GLU A 167 -7.18 4.68 6.92
CA GLU A 167 -7.57 3.74 5.86
C GLU A 167 -8.96 3.17 6.17
N LEU A 168 -9.80 3.15 5.17
CA LEU A 168 -11.16 2.63 5.25
C LEU A 168 -11.30 1.47 4.28
N LEU A 169 -11.80 0.36 4.75
CA LEU A 169 -11.92 -0.87 3.99
C LEU A 169 -13.37 -1.33 3.93
N ALA A 170 -13.93 -1.42 2.73
CA ALA A 170 -15.24 -2.03 2.53
C ALA A 170 -15.08 -3.54 2.30
N ILE A 171 -15.58 -4.32 3.23
CA ILE A 171 -15.62 -5.79 3.17
C ILE A 171 -17.06 -6.24 3.42
N THR A 172 -17.58 -7.07 2.50
CA THR A 172 -18.93 -7.67 2.64
C THR A 172 -19.98 -6.63 3.01
N GLY A 173 -19.86 -5.45 2.40
CA GLY A 173 -20.77 -4.31 2.60
C GLY A 173 -20.62 -3.54 3.91
N LYS A 174 -19.60 -3.85 4.73
CA LYS A 174 -19.29 -3.11 5.97
C LYS A 174 -17.99 -2.35 5.83
N ILE A 175 -17.90 -1.18 6.46
CA ILE A 175 -16.70 -0.34 6.44
C ILE A 175 -15.94 -0.49 7.74
N TYR A 176 -14.68 -0.88 7.61
CA TYR A 176 -13.74 -1.05 8.70
C TYR A 176 -12.67 0.05 8.66
N PRO A 177 -12.57 0.92 9.67
CA PRO A 177 -11.53 1.93 9.75
C PRO A 177 -10.26 1.39 10.38
N ARG A 178 -9.11 1.92 9.93
CA ARG A 178 -7.79 1.72 10.52
C ARG A 178 -7.07 3.07 10.61
N SER A 179 -6.55 3.42 11.79
CA SER A 179 -5.68 4.57 11.96
C SER A 179 -4.22 4.17 11.82
N MET A 180 -3.46 4.85 10.98
CA MET A 180 -2.01 4.68 10.83
C MET A 180 -1.21 5.57 11.81
N GLN A 181 -1.87 6.48 12.53
CA GLN A 181 -1.22 7.43 13.43
C GLN A 181 -0.58 6.76 14.66
N GLN A 182 -1.16 5.68 15.12
CA GLN A 182 -0.78 5.00 16.37
C GLN A 182 -0.02 3.70 16.15
N ASP A 183 0.60 3.52 14.98
CA ASP A 183 1.17 2.23 14.57
C ASP A 183 0.15 1.07 14.68
N ASN A 184 -1.13 1.42 14.57
CA ASN A 184 -2.21 0.45 14.64
C ASN A 184 -2.25 -0.36 13.34
N LYS A 185 -1.88 -1.63 13.45
CA LYS A 185 -1.77 -2.54 12.31
C LYS A 185 -3.10 -3.20 11.93
N VAL A 186 -4.15 -3.02 12.74
CA VAL A 186 -5.41 -3.72 12.58
C VAL A 186 -6.56 -2.78 12.32
N TYR A 187 -7.54 -3.25 11.55
CA TYR A 187 -8.83 -2.59 11.37
C TYR A 187 -9.67 -2.74 12.63
N SER A 188 -10.33 -1.66 12.99
CA SER A 188 -11.24 -1.58 14.14
C SER A 188 -12.57 -2.29 13.83
N TYR A 189 -13.56 -2.11 14.70
CA TYR A 189 -14.94 -2.53 14.42
C TYR A 189 -15.49 -1.79 13.22
N TYR A 190 -16.42 -2.42 12.49
CA TYR A 190 -17.06 -1.72 11.38
C TYR A 190 -17.91 -0.55 11.88
N LEU A 191 -17.98 0.48 11.05
CA LEU A 191 -18.73 1.69 11.33
C LEU A 191 -20.23 1.40 11.43
N GLN A 192 -20.88 2.03 12.38
CA GLN A 192 -22.34 1.97 12.55
C GLN A 192 -22.98 3.20 11.89
N THR A 193 -24.20 3.03 11.37
CA THR A 193 -25.00 4.18 10.99
C THR A 193 -25.53 4.91 12.21
N SER A 194 -25.69 6.23 12.11
CA SER A 194 -26.19 7.06 13.22
C SER A 194 -27.61 6.68 13.68
N ASP A 195 -28.40 6.08 12.81
CA ASP A 195 -29.75 5.57 13.08
C ASP A 195 -29.75 4.08 13.47
N MET A 196 -28.57 3.47 13.65
CA MET A 196 -28.37 2.05 13.96
C MET A 196 -28.99 1.08 12.93
N SER A 197 -29.35 1.58 11.75
CA SER A 197 -29.86 0.73 10.67
C SER A 197 -28.73 -0.08 10.07
N ASP A 198 -29.04 -1.28 9.62
CA ASP A 198 -28.11 -2.10 8.87
C ASP A 198 -27.95 -1.57 7.44
N TYR A 199 -26.77 -1.70 6.86
CA TYR A 199 -26.41 -1.18 5.55
C TYR A 199 -25.53 -2.17 4.78
N TYR A 200 -25.45 -1.98 3.45
CA TYR A 200 -24.49 -2.63 2.57
C TYR A 200 -23.80 -1.58 1.71
N MET A 201 -22.52 -1.30 2.00
CA MET A 201 -21.72 -0.31 1.28
C MET A 201 -20.99 -0.97 0.12
N GLY A 202 -21.49 -0.76 -1.11
CA GLY A 202 -20.85 -1.26 -2.31
C GLY A 202 -19.59 -0.46 -2.66
N ILE A 203 -19.76 0.84 -2.84
CA ILE A 203 -18.69 1.76 -3.22
C ILE A 203 -18.75 3.00 -2.32
N PHE A 204 -17.61 3.51 -1.96
CA PHE A 204 -17.49 4.80 -1.28
C PHE A 204 -16.30 5.60 -1.79
N TYR A 205 -16.37 6.91 -1.61
CA TYR A 205 -15.30 7.84 -1.88
C TYR A 205 -15.10 8.78 -0.69
N ARG A 206 -13.87 8.92 -0.22
CA ARG A 206 -13.51 9.89 0.82
C ARG A 206 -12.40 10.78 0.29
N PRO A 207 -12.67 12.04 -0.05
CA PRO A 207 -11.65 13.01 -0.38
C PRO A 207 -10.86 13.41 0.87
N ALA A 208 -9.64 13.92 0.68
CA ALA A 208 -8.87 14.50 1.77
C ALA A 208 -9.57 15.77 2.28
N TRP A 209 -9.65 15.96 3.59
CA TRP A 209 -10.24 17.12 4.29
C TRP A 209 -11.77 17.26 4.18
N GLU A 210 -12.46 16.38 3.52
CA GLU A 210 -13.91 16.48 3.35
C GLU A 210 -14.60 15.23 3.85
N ASN A 211 -15.92 15.34 4.04
CA ASN A 211 -16.73 14.19 4.35
C ASN A 211 -16.73 13.22 3.17
N GLY A 212 -16.57 11.96 3.45
CA GLY A 212 -16.72 10.90 2.46
C GLY A 212 -18.20 10.65 2.16
N ILE A 213 -18.46 10.05 1.01
CA ILE A 213 -19.80 9.63 0.60
C ILE A 213 -19.77 8.21 0.05
N GLY A 214 -20.78 7.42 0.33
CA GLY A 214 -20.92 6.08 -0.20
C GLY A 214 -22.38 5.73 -0.47
N PHE A 215 -22.58 4.69 -1.28
CA PHE A 215 -23.91 4.21 -1.61
C PHE A 215 -24.25 2.95 -0.80
N ASP A 216 -25.33 3.03 -0.02
CA ASP A 216 -25.93 1.91 0.71
C ASP A 216 -26.89 1.17 -0.23
N GLU A 217 -26.40 0.10 -0.82
CA GLU A 217 -27.17 -0.72 -1.78
C GLU A 217 -28.36 -1.40 -1.14
N LYS A 218 -28.27 -1.73 0.15
CA LYS A 218 -29.35 -2.39 0.87
C LYS A 218 -30.60 -1.52 1.01
N ASN A 219 -30.38 -0.23 1.26
CA ASN A 219 -31.47 0.71 1.53
C ASN A 219 -31.67 1.74 0.40
N GLY A 220 -30.88 1.66 -0.69
CA GLY A 220 -30.98 2.55 -1.85
C GLY A 220 -30.75 4.02 -1.51
N ARG A 221 -29.77 4.31 -0.64
CA ARG A 221 -29.52 5.66 -0.12
C ARG A 221 -28.03 6.00 -0.08
N LEU A 222 -27.72 7.29 -0.05
CA LEU A 222 -26.36 7.76 0.19
C LEU A 222 -26.10 7.88 1.69
N LEU A 223 -24.89 7.46 2.10
CA LEU A 223 -24.37 7.64 3.44
C LEU A 223 -23.18 8.59 3.39
N GLU A 224 -23.09 9.49 4.35
CA GLU A 224 -22.01 10.44 4.55
C GLU A 224 -21.14 9.97 5.72
N PHE A 225 -19.82 10.05 5.54
CA PHE A 225 -18.84 9.86 6.60
C PHE A 225 -18.50 11.23 7.17
N ASP A 226 -18.68 11.43 8.45
CA ASP A 226 -18.28 12.67 9.12
C ASP A 226 -16.84 12.58 9.70
N SER A 227 -16.43 13.64 10.39
CA SER A 227 -15.14 13.73 11.05
C SER A 227 -14.93 12.70 12.17
N ASP A 228 -16.01 12.16 12.71
CA ASP A 228 -16.00 11.19 13.80
C ASP A 228 -16.11 9.75 13.29
N ASP A 229 -15.96 9.56 11.97
CA ASP A 229 -16.09 8.26 11.28
C ASP A 229 -17.46 7.59 11.50
N GLN A 230 -18.51 8.39 11.71
CA GLN A 230 -19.88 7.90 11.76
C GLN A 230 -20.52 7.92 10.37
N LEU A 231 -21.33 6.92 10.08
CA LEU A 231 -22.13 6.88 8.87
C LEU A 231 -23.47 7.58 9.14
N LYS A 232 -23.72 8.69 8.45
CA LYS A 232 -24.98 9.43 8.50
C LYS A 232 -25.72 9.30 7.19
N VAL A 233 -27.05 9.20 7.25
CA VAL A 233 -27.85 9.30 6.03
C VAL A 233 -27.65 10.69 5.44
N PHE A 234 -27.24 10.73 4.17
CA PHE A 234 -27.00 11.99 3.48
C PHE A 234 -28.29 12.83 3.47
N ASN A 235 -28.18 14.06 3.96
CA ASN A 235 -29.34 14.93 4.09
C ASN A 235 -29.68 15.57 2.74
N SER A 236 -30.84 15.20 2.17
CA SER A 236 -31.33 15.76 0.92
C SER A 236 -31.54 17.28 0.93
N ALA A 237 -31.69 17.88 2.12
CA ALA A 237 -31.80 19.34 2.24
C ALA A 237 -30.49 20.08 1.86
N LYS A 238 -29.37 19.37 1.72
CA LYS A 238 -28.11 19.93 1.20
C LYS A 238 -28.08 20.04 -0.32
N LEU A 239 -29.00 19.38 -1.04
CA LEU A 239 -29.08 19.50 -2.48
C LEU A 239 -29.90 20.72 -2.89
N PRO A 240 -29.54 21.39 -4.01
CA PRO A 240 -30.39 22.40 -4.63
C PRO A 240 -31.78 21.83 -4.95
N ALA A 241 -32.78 22.67 -4.85
CA ALA A 241 -34.19 22.25 -5.15
C ALA A 241 -34.36 21.77 -6.60
N ASP A 242 -33.47 22.14 -7.49
CA ASP A 242 -33.41 21.79 -8.91
C ASP A 242 -32.38 20.68 -9.22
N ALA A 243 -31.94 19.96 -8.23
CA ALA A 243 -30.99 18.84 -8.44
C ALA A 243 -31.58 17.86 -9.48
N PRO A 244 -30.78 17.43 -10.46
CA PRO A 244 -31.24 16.64 -11.60
C PRO A 244 -31.64 15.19 -11.24
N PHE A 245 -31.49 14.81 -9.98
CA PHE A 245 -31.81 13.44 -9.51
C PHE A 245 -32.35 13.45 -8.07
N ASP A 246 -33.22 12.50 -7.78
CA ASP A 246 -33.69 12.22 -6.44
C ASP A 246 -32.81 11.16 -5.78
N GLN A 247 -31.95 11.57 -4.85
CA GLN A 247 -31.02 10.69 -4.14
C GLN A 247 -31.70 9.67 -3.23
N THR A 248 -33.00 9.85 -2.91
CA THR A 248 -33.78 8.88 -2.12
C THR A 248 -34.32 7.74 -2.99
N LYS A 249 -34.18 7.85 -4.30
CA LYS A 249 -34.69 6.90 -5.30
C LYS A 249 -33.62 6.42 -6.27
N LEU A 250 -32.36 6.45 -5.88
CA LEU A 250 -31.28 5.94 -6.70
C LEU A 250 -31.43 4.43 -6.91
N GLN A 251 -31.63 4.04 -8.16
CA GLN A 251 -31.73 2.64 -8.57
C GLN A 251 -30.72 2.37 -9.67
N GLY A 252 -30.07 1.21 -9.62
CA GLY A 252 -29.33 0.69 -10.76
C GLY A 252 -27.89 1.16 -10.91
N PHE A 253 -27.18 1.45 -9.85
CA PHE A 253 -25.72 1.43 -9.87
C PHE A 253 -25.23 -0.01 -9.70
N THR A 254 -25.19 -0.75 -10.79
CA THR A 254 -24.54 -2.06 -10.90
C THR A 254 -23.28 -1.93 -11.73
#